data_7fb33adb9a3ed8b397736e234b09d26c
#
_entry.id   7fb33adb9a3ed8b397736e234b09d26c
#
_cell.length_a   1.000
_cell.length_b   1.000
_cell.length_c   1.000
_cell.angle_alpha   90.00
_cell.angle_beta   90.00
_cell.angle_gamma   90.00
#
_symmetry.space_group_name_H-M   'P 1'
#
loop_
_entity.id
_entity.type
_entity.pdbx_description
1 polymer ?
#
loop_
_entity_poly.entity_id
_entity_poly.type
_entity_poly.pdbx_seq_one_letter_code
_entity_poly.pdbx_strand_id
1 'polypeptide(L)'
;MSFHYLEQIRQTNPLIHCITNYVAANFTANGLLAIGASPLMSANVAEVAEIQQFAKGLLLNIGTPNGPENIEAMILAGKTANQVGIPVVLDPVGSGATSYRRQVVEKLLSEVKFALIRGNAGEIAPLAQIQWTSKGVDAGAGEADLAEVAKQVAQQYHCIVAISGKTDFVSDGQRIAKVQNG
;
A
#
# COMPACT_ATOMS: atom_id res chain seq x y z
N MET A 1 -7.80 -21.67 -7.66
CA MET A 1 -7.23 -20.78 -6.64
C MET A 1 -7.16 -21.52 -5.32
N SER A 2 -6.04 -21.49 -4.64
CA SER A 2 -5.93 -22.13 -3.33
C SER A 2 -6.47 -21.18 -2.26
N PHE A 3 -7.52 -21.56 -1.55
CA PHE A 3 -8.06 -20.83 -0.38
C PHE A 3 -7.16 -20.97 0.86
N HIS A 4 -6.01 -21.60 0.71
CA HIS A 4 -5.07 -21.88 1.79
C HIS A 4 -4.67 -20.63 2.63
N TYR A 5 -4.40 -19.48 1.96
CA TYR A 5 -4.06 -18.25 2.67
C TYR A 5 -5.22 -17.69 3.51
N LEU A 6 -6.46 -17.81 3.02
CA LEU A 6 -7.64 -17.37 3.77
C LEU A 6 -7.87 -18.26 5.01
N GLU A 7 -7.66 -19.57 4.85
CA GLU A 7 -7.73 -20.51 5.99
C GLU A 7 -6.65 -20.23 7.02
N GLN A 8 -5.42 -19.94 6.59
CA GLN A 8 -4.34 -19.53 7.49
C GLN A 8 -4.67 -18.25 8.28
N ILE A 9 -5.22 -17.22 7.60
CA ILE A 9 -5.66 -16.00 8.28
C ILE A 9 -6.69 -16.32 9.35
N ARG A 10 -7.70 -17.13 9.06
CA ARG A 10 -8.74 -17.53 10.01
C ARG A 10 -8.20 -18.33 11.20
N GLN A 11 -7.22 -19.19 10.97
CA GLN A 11 -6.60 -20.00 12.00
C GLN A 11 -5.69 -19.20 12.93
N THR A 12 -4.97 -18.23 12.38
CA THR A 12 -3.97 -17.45 13.13
C THR A 12 -4.51 -16.14 13.69
N ASN A 13 -5.65 -15.65 13.18
CA ASN A 13 -6.30 -14.39 13.55
C ASN A 13 -5.27 -13.25 13.72
N PRO A 14 -4.49 -12.91 12.68
CA PRO A 14 -3.39 -11.97 12.80
C PRO A 14 -3.90 -10.56 13.11
N LEU A 15 -3.21 -9.86 14.01
CA LEU A 15 -3.44 -8.46 14.24
C LEU A 15 -2.83 -7.65 13.09
N ILE A 16 -3.64 -6.82 12.45
CA ILE A 16 -3.24 -5.91 11.40
C ILE A 16 -3.38 -4.47 11.88
N HIS A 17 -2.25 -3.80 12.02
CA HIS A 17 -2.23 -2.38 12.34
C HIS A 17 -2.52 -1.55 11.09
N CYS A 18 -3.45 -0.61 11.18
CA CYS A 18 -3.85 0.25 10.06
C CYS A 18 -3.75 1.72 10.45
N ILE A 19 -2.85 2.45 9.81
CA ILE A 19 -2.87 3.92 9.80
C ILE A 19 -3.51 4.30 8.46
N THR A 20 -4.81 4.56 8.49
CA THR A 20 -5.62 4.73 7.28
C THR A 20 -6.45 6.01 7.30
N ASN A 21 -7.14 6.28 6.22
CA ASN A 21 -7.98 7.46 6.05
C ASN A 21 -9.38 7.28 6.68
N TYR A 22 -10.01 8.37 7.06
CA TYR A 22 -11.32 8.37 7.74
C TYR A 22 -12.45 7.79 6.88
N VAL A 23 -12.36 7.91 5.56
CA VAL A 23 -13.40 7.40 4.64
C VAL A 23 -13.39 5.88 4.59
N ALA A 24 -12.19 5.28 4.58
CA ALA A 24 -12.01 3.84 4.43
C ALA A 24 -11.88 3.08 5.77
N ALA A 25 -11.64 3.75 6.91
CA ALA A 25 -11.30 3.11 8.18
C ALA A 25 -12.30 2.04 8.60
N ASN A 26 -13.59 2.37 8.63
CA ASN A 26 -14.64 1.41 9.02
C ASN A 26 -14.73 0.24 8.03
N PHE A 27 -14.68 0.51 6.72
CA PHE A 27 -14.73 -0.52 5.69
C PHE A 27 -13.52 -1.46 5.75
N THR A 28 -12.32 -0.90 5.94
CA THR A 28 -11.07 -1.67 6.10
C THR A 28 -11.15 -2.57 7.33
N ALA A 29 -11.61 -2.05 8.48
CA ALA A 29 -11.76 -2.83 9.70
C ALA A 29 -12.75 -4.00 9.50
N ASN A 30 -13.92 -3.73 8.94
CA ASN A 30 -14.92 -4.77 8.68
C ASN A 30 -14.44 -5.81 7.65
N GLY A 31 -13.70 -5.38 6.61
CA GLY A 31 -13.09 -6.29 5.64
C GLY A 31 -12.09 -7.24 6.29
N LEU A 32 -11.21 -6.73 7.16
CA LEU A 32 -10.25 -7.55 7.90
C LEU A 32 -10.97 -8.53 8.85
N LEU A 33 -12.00 -8.08 9.60
CA LEU A 33 -12.81 -8.95 10.44
C LEU A 33 -13.50 -10.06 9.63
N ALA A 34 -14.06 -9.72 8.48
CA ALA A 34 -14.77 -10.67 7.62
C ALA A 34 -13.87 -11.81 7.10
N ILE A 35 -12.59 -11.54 6.87
CA ILE A 35 -11.62 -12.57 6.46
C ILE A 35 -10.99 -13.33 7.63
N GLY A 36 -11.25 -12.91 8.88
CA GLY A 36 -10.76 -13.55 10.09
C GLY A 36 -9.50 -12.92 10.71
N ALA A 37 -9.09 -11.73 10.26
CA ALA A 37 -8.03 -10.96 10.88
C ALA A 37 -8.56 -10.02 11.98
N SER A 38 -7.67 -9.52 12.84
CA SER A 38 -7.98 -8.53 13.89
C SER A 38 -7.44 -7.15 13.50
N PRO A 39 -8.29 -6.17 13.14
CA PRO A 39 -7.84 -4.82 12.83
C PRO A 39 -7.55 -4.01 14.09
N LEU A 40 -6.48 -3.20 14.08
CA LEU A 40 -6.22 -2.16 15.05
C LEU A 40 -5.98 -0.84 14.30
N MET A 41 -6.81 0.17 14.59
CA MET A 41 -6.73 1.49 13.97
C MET A 41 -6.12 2.48 14.94
N SER A 42 -4.87 2.89 14.73
CA SER A 42 -4.22 3.94 15.52
C SER A 42 -3.21 4.72 14.67
N ALA A 43 -3.14 6.01 14.90
CA ALA A 43 -2.13 6.91 14.34
C ALA A 43 -1.47 7.75 15.45
N ASN A 44 -1.53 7.31 16.71
CA ASN A 44 -0.92 8.01 17.82
C ASN A 44 0.58 7.70 17.92
N VAL A 45 1.42 8.70 17.75
CA VAL A 45 2.90 8.57 17.81
C VAL A 45 3.36 7.89 19.11
N ALA A 46 2.64 8.08 20.23
CA ALA A 46 3.01 7.49 21.51
C ALA A 46 2.89 5.96 21.57
N GLU A 47 2.08 5.33 20.71
CA GLU A 47 1.84 3.88 20.78
C GLU A 47 2.18 3.10 19.51
N VAL A 48 2.30 3.77 18.32
CA VAL A 48 2.46 3.05 17.05
C VAL A 48 3.70 2.15 17.01
N ALA A 49 4.77 2.49 17.72
CA ALA A 49 5.97 1.65 17.79
C ALA A 49 5.75 0.39 18.66
N GLU A 50 5.02 0.53 19.78
CA GLU A 50 4.68 -0.60 20.65
C GLU A 50 3.76 -1.59 19.95
N ILE A 51 2.76 -1.09 19.20
CA ILE A 51 1.83 -1.93 18.42
C ILE A 51 2.60 -2.88 17.48
N GLN A 52 3.72 -2.45 16.88
CA GLN A 52 4.49 -3.29 15.96
C GLN A 52 5.14 -4.51 16.65
N GLN A 53 5.24 -4.55 17.98
CA GLN A 53 5.82 -5.70 18.70
C GLN A 53 4.90 -6.93 18.64
N PHE A 54 3.60 -6.74 18.41
CA PHE A 54 2.60 -7.82 18.36
C PHE A 54 1.77 -7.86 17.07
N ALA A 55 1.77 -6.82 16.25
CA ALA A 55 1.15 -6.83 14.93
C ALA A 55 1.81 -7.87 13.99
N LYS A 56 1.08 -8.30 12.97
CA LYS A 56 1.56 -9.22 11.92
C LYS A 56 1.56 -8.60 10.53
N GLY A 57 1.09 -7.36 10.42
CA GLY A 57 1.11 -6.55 9.22
C GLY A 57 0.78 -5.10 9.54
N LEU A 58 1.30 -4.18 8.73
CA LEU A 58 1.04 -2.75 8.83
C LEU A 58 0.51 -2.23 7.49
N LEU A 59 -0.63 -1.56 7.52
CA LEU A 59 -1.18 -0.81 6.37
C LEU A 59 -0.98 0.69 6.60
N LEU A 60 -0.34 1.36 5.65
CA LEU A 60 -0.22 2.81 5.57
C LEU A 60 -1.02 3.33 4.37
N ASN A 61 -2.06 4.12 4.62
CA ASN A 61 -2.91 4.71 3.59
C ASN A 61 -2.97 6.22 3.77
N ILE A 62 -2.56 6.97 2.76
CA ILE A 62 -2.43 8.43 2.80
C ILE A 62 -3.68 9.18 2.29
N GLY A 63 -4.85 8.57 2.28
CA GLY A 63 -6.09 9.17 1.75
C GLY A 63 -6.51 10.45 2.47
N THR A 64 -6.22 10.58 3.75
CA THR A 64 -6.39 11.82 4.53
C THR A 64 -5.12 12.10 5.33
N PRO A 65 -4.07 12.67 4.71
CA PRO A 65 -2.83 13.00 5.43
C PRO A 65 -3.10 14.14 6.41
N ASN A 66 -3.31 13.81 7.67
CA ASN A 66 -3.84 14.69 8.70
C ASN A 66 -2.72 15.37 9.51
N GLY A 67 -1.91 16.15 8.82
CA GLY A 67 -0.84 16.95 9.43
C GLY A 67 0.47 16.18 9.68
N PRO A 68 1.50 16.90 10.19
CA PRO A 68 2.84 16.36 10.38
C PRO A 68 2.90 15.16 11.33
N GLU A 69 2.13 15.18 12.43
CA GLU A 69 2.09 14.10 13.42
C GLU A 69 1.60 12.77 12.84
N ASN A 70 0.63 12.81 11.93
CA ASN A 70 0.15 11.62 11.25
C ASN A 70 1.23 10.99 10.35
N ILE A 71 1.99 11.83 9.65
CA ILE A 71 3.11 11.39 8.81
C ILE A 71 4.25 10.83 9.67
N GLU A 72 4.53 11.45 10.80
CA GLU A 72 5.51 10.97 11.77
C GLU A 72 5.12 9.60 12.33
N ALA A 73 3.85 9.41 12.70
CA ALA A 73 3.33 8.13 13.15
C ALA A 73 3.48 7.03 12.09
N MET A 74 3.18 7.33 10.81
CA MET A 74 3.37 6.41 9.70
C MET A 74 4.84 6.01 9.53
N ILE A 75 5.77 6.97 9.59
CA ILE A 75 7.21 6.72 9.47
C ILE A 75 7.70 5.89 10.65
N LEU A 76 7.34 6.27 11.87
CA LEU A 76 7.74 5.56 13.09
C LEU A 76 7.23 4.11 13.07
N ALA A 77 5.94 3.91 12.79
CA ALA A 77 5.36 2.58 12.67
C ALA A 77 6.04 1.75 11.58
N GLY A 78 6.26 2.34 10.39
CA GLY A 78 6.90 1.67 9.26
C GLY A 78 8.34 1.25 9.55
N LYS A 79 9.15 2.14 10.14
CA LYS A 79 10.52 1.83 10.55
C LYS A 79 10.55 0.72 11.60
N THR A 80 9.69 0.81 12.60
CA THR A 80 9.61 -0.22 13.65
C THR A 80 9.17 -1.56 13.05
N ALA A 81 8.15 -1.57 12.17
CA ALA A 81 7.73 -2.76 11.45
C ALA A 81 8.89 -3.39 10.66
N ASN A 82 9.69 -2.58 9.96
CA ASN A 82 10.88 -3.07 9.24
C ASN A 82 11.94 -3.68 10.20
N GLN A 83 12.17 -3.08 11.36
CA GLN A 83 13.11 -3.59 12.37
C GLN A 83 12.70 -4.94 12.93
N VAL A 84 11.41 -5.14 13.18
CA VAL A 84 10.87 -6.41 13.73
C VAL A 84 10.44 -7.41 12.64
N GLY A 85 10.64 -7.09 11.36
CA GLY A 85 10.40 -8.00 10.24
C GLY A 85 8.93 -8.17 9.84
N ILE A 86 8.06 -7.18 10.14
CA ILE A 86 6.64 -7.20 9.77
C ILE A 86 6.46 -6.59 8.37
N PRO A 87 5.65 -7.21 7.49
CA PRO A 87 5.36 -6.64 6.18
C PRO A 87 4.57 -5.35 6.27
N VAL A 88 4.98 -4.35 5.48
CA VAL A 88 4.31 -3.05 5.37
C VAL A 88 3.68 -2.92 3.98
N VAL A 89 2.41 -2.52 3.93
CA VAL A 89 1.67 -2.23 2.71
C VAL A 89 1.45 -0.72 2.60
N LEU A 90 1.72 -0.15 1.43
CA LEU A 90 1.42 1.24 1.10
C LEU A 90 0.22 1.32 0.15
N ASP A 91 -0.76 2.14 0.50
CA ASP A 91 -1.83 2.61 -0.37
C ASP A 91 -1.65 4.13 -0.58
N PRO A 92 -1.01 4.55 -1.71
CA PRO A 92 -0.63 5.94 -1.94
C PRO A 92 -1.78 6.77 -2.51
N VAL A 93 -2.93 6.75 -1.88
CA VAL A 93 -4.17 7.39 -2.35
C VAL A 93 -3.93 8.82 -2.81
N GLY A 94 -4.20 9.07 -4.10
CA GLY A 94 -4.10 10.40 -4.69
C GLY A 94 -2.67 10.96 -4.77
N SER A 95 -1.64 10.13 -4.82
CA SER A 95 -0.22 10.52 -4.93
C SER A 95 0.07 11.47 -6.09
N GLY A 96 -0.66 11.33 -7.19
CA GLY A 96 -0.56 12.21 -8.36
C GLY A 96 -1.38 13.51 -8.28
N ALA A 97 -2.28 13.65 -7.29
CA ALA A 97 -3.27 14.71 -7.28
C ALA A 97 -2.72 16.06 -6.80
N THR A 98 -1.80 16.08 -5.82
CA THR A 98 -1.24 17.31 -5.26
C THR A 98 0.26 17.16 -4.96
N SER A 99 1.00 18.28 -4.95
CA SER A 99 2.41 18.30 -4.57
C SER A 99 2.62 17.80 -3.13
N TYR A 100 1.72 18.15 -2.21
CA TYR A 100 1.79 17.71 -0.82
C TYR A 100 1.70 16.18 -0.70
N ARG A 101 0.73 15.53 -1.36
CA ARG A 101 0.60 14.08 -1.34
C ARG A 101 1.81 13.38 -1.96
N ARG A 102 2.35 13.94 -3.03
CA ARG A 102 3.59 13.44 -3.65
C ARG A 102 4.75 13.48 -2.67
N GLN A 103 4.97 14.62 -1.98
CA GLN A 103 6.03 14.76 -0.97
C GLN A 103 5.85 13.76 0.19
N VAL A 104 4.61 13.53 0.64
CA VAL A 104 4.32 12.53 1.69
C VAL A 104 4.71 11.13 1.23
N VAL A 105 4.32 10.74 0.01
CA VAL A 105 4.66 9.42 -0.54
C VAL A 105 6.17 9.27 -0.73
N GLU A 106 6.84 10.28 -1.31
CA GLU A 106 8.29 10.29 -1.48
C GLU A 106 9.02 10.13 -0.14
N LYS A 107 8.56 10.83 0.90
CA LYS A 107 9.10 10.72 2.25
C LYS A 107 8.89 9.32 2.83
N LEU A 108 7.71 8.74 2.71
CA LEU A 108 7.44 7.37 3.16
C LEU A 108 8.32 6.35 2.43
N LEU A 109 8.44 6.47 1.10
CA LEU A 109 9.25 5.57 0.28
C LEU A 109 10.76 5.68 0.56
N SER A 110 11.24 6.86 1.01
CA SER A 110 12.64 7.03 1.39
C SER A 110 12.98 6.49 2.77
N GLU A 111 11.99 6.37 3.67
CA GLU A 111 12.21 6.06 5.09
C GLU A 111 11.76 4.63 5.48
N VAL A 112 10.85 4.04 4.72
CA VAL A 112 10.21 2.76 5.02
C VAL A 112 10.37 1.79 3.85
N LYS A 113 10.71 0.54 4.15
CA LYS A 113 10.70 -0.56 3.17
C LYS A 113 9.32 -1.18 3.12
N PHE A 114 8.73 -1.23 1.94
CA PHE A 114 7.41 -1.80 1.72
C PHE A 114 7.51 -3.22 1.16
N ALA A 115 6.63 -4.10 1.59
CA ALA A 115 6.44 -5.43 0.99
C ALA A 115 5.52 -5.34 -0.23
N LEU A 116 4.55 -4.42 -0.20
CA LEU A 116 3.58 -4.21 -1.27
C LEU A 116 3.22 -2.72 -1.37
N ILE A 117 3.18 -2.22 -2.60
CA ILE A 117 2.53 -0.94 -2.93
C ILE A 117 1.32 -1.26 -3.80
N ARG A 118 0.12 -0.82 -3.40
CA ARG A 118 -1.12 -1.06 -4.13
C ARG A 118 -1.87 0.24 -4.36
N GLY A 119 -2.29 0.49 -5.60
CA GLY A 119 -3.09 1.64 -5.98
C GLY A 119 -3.68 1.47 -7.38
N ASN A 120 -4.42 2.47 -7.85
CA ASN A 120 -4.84 2.53 -9.26
C ASN A 120 -3.70 3.09 -10.14
N ALA A 121 -3.92 3.13 -11.46
CA ALA A 121 -2.94 3.63 -12.41
C ALA A 121 -2.50 5.07 -12.13
N GLY A 122 -3.44 5.96 -11.76
CA GLY A 122 -3.16 7.36 -11.43
C GLY A 122 -2.34 7.55 -10.15
N GLU A 123 -2.33 6.56 -9.27
CA GLU A 123 -1.57 6.55 -8.02
C GLU A 123 -0.19 5.92 -8.16
N ILE A 124 -0.07 4.86 -8.96
CA ILE A 124 1.20 4.13 -9.13
C ILE A 124 2.09 4.73 -10.22
N ALA A 125 1.51 5.18 -11.35
CA ALA A 125 2.32 5.73 -12.44
C ALA A 125 3.20 6.94 -12.03
N PRO A 126 2.77 7.86 -11.16
CA PRO A 126 3.63 8.94 -10.66
C PRO A 126 4.85 8.47 -9.85
N LEU A 127 4.84 7.23 -9.33
CA LEU A 127 5.95 6.65 -8.57
C LEU A 127 7.06 6.11 -9.47
N ALA A 128 6.72 5.70 -10.69
CA ALA A 128 7.70 5.40 -11.70
C ALA A 128 8.33 6.73 -12.12
N GLN A 129 9.59 7.00 -11.86
CA GLN A 129 10.31 8.24 -12.24
C GLN A 129 10.41 8.45 -13.75
N ILE A 130 9.41 8.03 -14.50
CA ILE A 130 9.24 8.23 -15.94
C ILE A 130 8.55 9.58 -16.11
N GLN A 131 8.94 10.33 -17.13
CA GLN A 131 8.14 11.45 -17.63
C GLN A 131 6.83 10.91 -18.21
N TRP A 132 5.89 10.59 -17.32
CA TRP A 132 4.56 10.18 -17.69
C TRP A 132 3.79 11.44 -18.13
N THR A 133 3.59 11.59 -19.40
CA THR A 133 2.69 12.64 -19.90
C THR A 133 1.28 12.22 -19.53
N SER A 134 0.58 13.05 -18.76
CA SER A 134 -0.81 12.85 -18.29
C SER A 134 -1.82 12.46 -19.39
N LYS A 135 -1.48 12.64 -20.66
CA LYS A 135 -2.23 12.15 -21.82
C LYS A 135 -2.31 10.63 -21.94
N GLY A 136 -1.42 9.86 -21.28
CA GLY A 136 -1.40 8.39 -21.36
C GLY A 136 -2.35 7.70 -20.37
N VAL A 137 -2.65 8.29 -19.20
CA VAL A 137 -3.51 7.65 -18.19
C VAL A 137 -4.99 7.75 -18.57
N ASP A 138 -5.42 8.89 -19.15
CA ASP A 138 -6.81 9.13 -19.56
C ASP A 138 -7.09 8.82 -21.04
N ALA A 139 -6.06 8.69 -21.88
CA ALA A 139 -6.18 8.55 -23.32
C ALA A 139 -5.72 7.18 -23.86
N GLY A 140 -5.94 6.09 -23.11
CA GLY A 140 -5.71 4.73 -23.59
C GLY A 140 -4.25 4.28 -23.50
N ALA A 141 -3.59 4.53 -22.36
CA ALA A 141 -2.43 3.74 -21.97
C ALA A 141 -2.84 2.27 -22.04
N GLY A 142 -2.30 1.54 -22.99
CA GLY A 142 -2.67 0.14 -23.20
C GLY A 142 -2.30 -0.68 -21.97
N GLU A 143 -2.94 -1.85 -21.80
CA GLU A 143 -2.60 -2.81 -20.72
C GLU A 143 -1.09 -3.11 -20.65
N ALA A 144 -0.39 -3.04 -21.77
CA ALA A 144 1.07 -3.25 -21.85
C ALA A 144 1.85 -2.18 -21.08
N ASP A 145 1.40 -0.94 -21.10
CA ASP A 145 2.10 0.17 -20.45
C ASP A 145 1.96 0.07 -18.92
N LEU A 146 0.78 -0.33 -18.40
CA LEU A 146 0.56 -0.52 -16.97
C LEU A 146 1.33 -1.72 -16.40
N ALA A 147 1.50 -2.77 -17.19
CA ALA A 147 2.33 -3.90 -16.82
C ALA A 147 3.80 -3.50 -16.64
N GLU A 148 4.33 -2.68 -17.56
CA GLU A 148 5.70 -2.18 -17.48
C GLU A 148 5.87 -1.18 -16.32
N VAL A 149 4.90 -0.29 -16.09
CA VAL A 149 4.88 0.61 -14.92
C VAL A 149 4.94 -0.20 -13.61
N ALA A 150 4.10 -1.23 -13.47
CA ALA A 150 4.11 -2.08 -12.27
C ALA A 150 5.48 -2.72 -12.04
N LYS A 151 6.11 -3.21 -13.12
CA LYS A 151 7.43 -3.84 -13.06
C LYS A 151 8.52 -2.84 -12.67
N GLN A 152 8.54 -1.66 -13.29
CA GLN A 152 9.55 -0.63 -13.00
C GLN A 152 9.46 -0.11 -11.58
N VAL A 153 8.24 0.18 -11.07
CA VAL A 153 8.04 0.60 -9.68
C VAL A 153 8.46 -0.51 -8.71
N ALA A 154 8.13 -1.78 -9.03
CA ALA A 154 8.56 -2.91 -8.21
C ALA A 154 10.09 -3.07 -8.16
N GLN A 155 10.78 -2.86 -9.27
CA GLN A 155 12.24 -2.86 -9.34
C GLN A 155 12.85 -1.70 -8.55
N GLN A 156 12.28 -0.50 -8.71
CA GLN A 156 12.79 0.72 -8.07
C GLN A 156 12.71 0.65 -6.54
N TYR A 157 11.61 0.11 -6.00
CA TYR A 157 11.37 0.06 -4.55
C TYR A 157 11.60 -1.32 -3.94
N HIS A 158 12.05 -2.30 -4.75
CA HIS A 158 12.34 -3.68 -4.31
C HIS A 158 11.16 -4.34 -3.55
N CYS A 159 9.95 -4.16 -4.08
CA CYS A 159 8.72 -4.66 -3.47
C CYS A 159 7.76 -5.23 -4.52
N ILE A 160 6.66 -5.82 -4.07
CA ILE A 160 5.55 -6.15 -4.97
C ILE A 160 4.76 -4.87 -5.27
N VAL A 161 4.31 -4.73 -6.51
CA VAL A 161 3.40 -3.64 -6.92
C VAL A 161 2.14 -4.23 -7.50
N ALA A 162 0.99 -3.75 -7.06
CA ALA A 162 -0.33 -4.10 -7.59
C ALA A 162 -1.06 -2.86 -8.10
N ILE A 163 -1.26 -2.78 -9.41
CA ILE A 163 -2.07 -1.74 -10.06
C ILE A 163 -3.47 -2.30 -10.26
N SER A 164 -4.46 -1.71 -9.57
CA SER A 164 -5.86 -2.12 -9.69
C SER A 164 -6.59 -1.35 -10.80
N GLY A 165 -7.49 -2.05 -11.51
CA GLY A 165 -8.28 -1.52 -12.60
C GLY A 165 -9.24 -2.55 -13.16
N LYS A 166 -9.72 -2.37 -14.40
CA LYS A 166 -10.49 -3.40 -15.12
C LYS A 166 -9.69 -4.70 -15.28
N THR A 167 -8.39 -4.57 -15.50
CA THR A 167 -7.40 -5.64 -15.40
C THR A 167 -6.41 -5.22 -14.34
N ASP A 168 -6.19 -6.04 -13.32
CA ASP A 168 -5.17 -5.80 -12.32
C ASP A 168 -3.82 -6.31 -12.81
N PHE A 169 -2.75 -5.55 -12.54
CA PHE A 169 -1.37 -5.91 -12.85
C PHE A 169 -0.58 -6.04 -11.55
N VAL A 170 -0.01 -7.22 -11.32
CA VAL A 170 0.83 -7.47 -10.15
C VAL A 170 2.22 -7.86 -10.59
N SER A 171 3.25 -7.18 -10.07
CA SER A 171 4.64 -7.47 -10.40
C SER A 171 5.54 -7.51 -9.17
N ASP A 172 6.53 -8.41 -9.20
CA ASP A 172 7.64 -8.47 -8.24
C ASP A 172 8.95 -7.86 -8.81
N GLY A 173 8.83 -7.13 -9.94
CA GLY A 173 9.97 -6.56 -10.65
C GLY A 173 10.59 -7.49 -11.71
N GLN A 174 10.27 -8.79 -11.70
CA GLN A 174 10.74 -9.78 -12.68
C GLN A 174 9.56 -10.38 -13.45
N ARG A 175 8.52 -10.79 -12.75
CA ARG A 175 7.32 -11.43 -13.28
C ARG A 175 6.14 -10.46 -13.22
N ILE A 176 5.19 -10.67 -14.12
CA ILE A 176 3.93 -9.92 -14.17
C ILE A 176 2.79 -10.92 -14.19
N ALA A 177 1.84 -10.74 -13.28
CA ALA A 177 0.55 -11.42 -13.29
C ALA A 177 -0.55 -10.44 -13.71
N LYS A 178 -1.45 -10.89 -14.57
CA LYS A 178 -2.68 -10.18 -14.94
C LYS A 178 -3.87 -10.88 -14.32
N VAL A 179 -4.76 -10.11 -13.69
CA VAL A 179 -5.95 -10.64 -13.02
C VAL A 179 -7.18 -9.90 -13.53
N GLN A 180 -8.18 -10.66 -13.95
CA GLN A 180 -9.45 -10.16 -14.47
C GLN A 180 -10.58 -10.83 -13.68
N ASN A 181 -10.98 -10.20 -12.59
CA ASN A 181 -11.97 -10.76 -11.65
C ASN A 181 -13.27 -9.94 -11.55
N GLY A 182 -13.42 -8.92 -12.36
CA GLY A 182 -14.59 -8.03 -12.31
C GLY A 182 -15.33 -7.90 -13.60
#